data_ed547fd9aa91357a3f9cecfa63d9970e
#
_entry.id   ed547fd9aa91357a3f9cecfa63d9970e
#
_cell.length_a   1.000
_cell.length_b   1.000
_cell.length_c   1.000
_cell.angle_alpha   90.00
_cell.angle_beta   90.00
_cell.angle_gamma   90.00
#
_symmetry.space_group_name_H-M   'P 1'
#
loop_
_entity.id
_entity.type
_entity.pdbx_description
1 polymer ?
#
loop_
_entity_poly.entity_id
_entity_poly.type
_entity_poly.pdbx_seq_one_letter_code
_entity_poly.pdbx_strand_id
1 'polypeptide(L)'
;SGKSQSVIVRYIGEPILENSKAYRVAIDQVSVDLDKAGQSGVGMSVSFRTLFNVVPKGAEAKLLIKNKRQVDTETWSVLFENTGNKYIRLSQAQWLIKGNDQELLLEGAELSKALTGKILLPKSSREVSIKIPTRFNAENSDLEVNF
;
A
#
# COMPACT_ATOMS: atom_id res chain seq x y z
N SER A 1 7.14 32.54 -1.86
CA SER A 1 7.33 31.28 -2.58
C SER A 1 8.74 30.74 -2.32
N GLY A 2 8.90 29.43 -2.20
CA GLY A 2 10.21 28.79 -2.02
C GLY A 2 10.64 28.54 -0.58
N LYS A 3 9.79 28.72 0.42
CA LYS A 3 10.05 28.37 1.82
C LYS A 3 9.55 26.95 2.13
N SER A 4 10.41 26.15 2.77
CA SER A 4 10.01 24.84 3.29
C SER A 4 9.32 25.01 4.63
N GLN A 5 8.25 24.25 4.87
CA GLN A 5 7.61 24.11 6.17
C GLN A 5 7.73 22.65 6.64
N SER A 6 8.00 22.47 7.92
CA SER A 6 8.08 21.16 8.55
C SER A 6 6.90 20.96 9.47
N VAL A 7 6.22 19.83 9.34
CA VAL A 7 5.15 19.40 10.25
C VAL A 7 5.65 18.22 11.06
N ILE A 8 5.64 18.36 12.39
CA ILE A 8 6.04 17.31 13.31
C ILE A 8 4.79 16.57 13.76
N VAL A 9 4.79 15.26 13.54
CA VAL A 9 3.71 14.37 13.98
C VAL A 9 4.25 13.46 15.07
N ARG A 10 3.58 13.43 16.23
CA ARG A 10 3.94 12.57 17.36
C ARG A 10 2.77 11.66 17.68
N TYR A 11 3.06 10.38 17.86
CA TYR A 11 2.10 9.44 18.44
C TYR A 11 2.00 9.66 19.95
N ILE A 12 0.79 9.90 20.44
CA ILE A 12 0.48 10.10 21.87
C ILE A 12 -0.55 9.08 22.40
N GLY A 13 -0.81 8.01 21.64
CA GLY A 13 -1.74 6.95 22.05
C GLY A 13 -1.13 5.98 23.06
N GLU A 14 -1.70 4.80 23.12
CA GLU A 14 -1.28 3.73 24.04
C GLU A 14 0.22 3.42 23.88
N PRO A 15 1.00 3.39 24.97
CA PRO A 15 2.45 3.14 24.90
C PRO A 15 2.78 1.70 24.52
N ILE A 16 1.87 0.75 24.80
CA ILE A 16 2.00 -0.66 24.45
C ILE A 16 0.90 -1.02 23.46
N LEU A 17 1.32 -1.40 22.25
CA LEU A 17 0.42 -1.87 21.20
C LEU A 17 0.60 -3.37 21.00
N GLU A 18 -0.49 -4.10 20.88
CA GLU A 18 -0.49 -5.51 20.47
C GLU A 18 -0.33 -5.68 18.96
N ASN A 19 -0.96 -4.80 18.19
CA ASN A 19 -0.94 -4.81 16.74
C ASN A 19 -0.51 -3.45 16.19
N SER A 20 0.07 -3.43 14.99
CA SER A 20 0.37 -2.17 14.31
C SER A 20 -0.92 -1.43 13.96
N LYS A 21 -0.90 -0.10 14.14
CA LYS A 21 -2.01 0.80 13.81
C LYS A 21 -1.64 1.71 12.65
N ALA A 22 -2.59 1.95 11.76
CA ALA A 22 -2.43 2.84 10.62
C ALA A 22 -3.31 4.08 10.79
N TYR A 23 -2.71 5.26 10.62
CA TYR A 23 -3.39 6.55 10.73
C TYR A 23 -3.24 7.31 9.42
N ARG A 24 -4.36 7.79 8.89
CA ARG A 24 -4.34 8.69 7.74
C ARG A 24 -4.30 10.12 8.26
N VAL A 25 -3.26 10.87 7.88
CA VAL A 25 -3.09 12.28 8.24
C VAL A 25 -3.29 13.12 7.00
N ALA A 26 -4.16 14.12 7.09
CA ALA A 26 -4.37 15.14 6.08
C ALA A 26 -3.72 16.45 6.55
N ILE A 27 -2.95 17.08 5.68
CA ILE A 27 -2.35 18.40 5.89
C ILE A 27 -2.91 19.28 4.80
N ASP A 28 -3.82 20.16 5.19
CA ASP A 28 -4.50 21.06 4.27
C ASP A 28 -3.90 22.46 4.37
N GLN A 29 -3.57 23.04 3.23
CA GLN A 29 -3.15 24.43 3.17
C GLN A 29 -4.38 25.32 3.41
N VAL A 30 -4.28 26.20 4.39
CA VAL A 30 -5.29 27.22 4.61
C VAL A 30 -5.15 28.28 3.52
N SER A 31 -6.24 28.54 2.79
CA SER A 31 -6.29 29.62 1.81
C SER A 31 -6.20 30.95 2.56
N VAL A 32 -5.21 31.77 2.23
CA VAL A 32 -5.18 33.16 2.67
C VAL A 32 -6.05 33.95 1.71
N ASP A 33 -7.08 34.65 2.22
CA ASP A 33 -7.92 35.52 1.43
C ASP A 33 -7.06 36.59 0.72
N LEU A 34 -6.93 36.45 -0.59
CA LEU A 34 -6.22 37.41 -1.45
C LEU A 34 -7.06 38.65 -1.75
N ASP A 35 -8.32 38.69 -1.30
CA ASP A 35 -9.25 39.81 -1.55
C ASP A 35 -8.81 41.16 -0.94
N LYS A 36 -7.82 41.13 -0.04
CA LYS A 36 -7.24 42.37 0.55
C LYS A 36 -6.16 43.03 -0.32
N ALA A 37 -5.71 42.40 -1.38
CA ALA A 37 -4.58 42.91 -2.17
C ALA A 37 -4.95 43.47 -3.55
N GLY A 38 -6.24 43.51 -3.94
CA GLY A 38 -6.67 44.11 -5.19
C GLY A 38 -6.12 43.49 -6.46
N GLN A 39 -5.54 42.29 -6.36
CA GLN A 39 -5.00 41.54 -7.53
C GLN A 39 -5.84 40.28 -7.74
N SER A 40 -6.42 40.16 -8.94
CA SER A 40 -7.07 38.94 -9.36
C SER A 40 -5.98 37.83 -9.57
N GLY A 41 -5.90 36.91 -8.63
CA GLY A 41 -5.00 35.76 -8.70
C GLY A 41 -5.77 34.45 -8.60
N VAL A 42 -5.31 33.42 -9.28
CA VAL A 42 -5.82 32.06 -9.09
C VAL A 42 -5.27 31.53 -7.76
N GLY A 43 -6.13 31.36 -6.77
CA GLY A 43 -5.77 30.72 -5.50
C GLY A 43 -5.62 29.20 -5.70
N MET A 44 -4.43 28.66 -5.45
CA MET A 44 -4.21 27.22 -5.43
C MET A 44 -4.16 26.74 -3.98
N SER A 45 -5.03 25.80 -3.61
CA SER A 45 -5.00 25.12 -2.32
C SER A 45 -4.42 23.72 -2.51
N VAL A 46 -3.48 23.34 -1.65
CA VAL A 46 -2.83 22.05 -1.69
C VAL A 46 -3.21 21.24 -0.45
N SER A 47 -3.64 19.99 -0.67
CA SER A 47 -3.94 19.03 0.38
C SER A 47 -3.00 17.83 0.25
N PHE A 48 -2.25 17.54 1.30
CA PHE A 48 -1.39 16.35 1.39
C PHE A 48 -2.05 15.32 2.29
N ARG A 49 -2.11 14.08 1.79
CA ARG A 49 -2.60 12.95 2.59
C ARG A 49 -1.52 11.89 2.66
N THR A 50 -1.17 11.50 3.88
CA THR A 50 -0.14 10.49 4.12
C THR A 50 -0.61 9.46 5.13
N LEU A 51 0.05 8.28 5.12
CA LEU A 51 -0.23 7.18 6.01
C LEU A 51 0.91 7.04 7.02
N PHE A 52 0.57 7.11 8.31
CA PHE A 52 1.49 6.84 9.41
C PHE A 52 1.17 5.48 10.02
N ASN A 53 2.17 4.63 10.11
CA ASN A 53 2.05 3.32 10.75
C ASN A 53 2.84 3.34 12.06
N VAL A 54 2.14 3.04 13.16
CA VAL A 54 2.75 2.82 14.46
C VAL A 54 2.91 1.32 14.65
N VAL A 55 4.15 0.86 14.79
CA VAL A 55 4.48 -0.56 14.85
C VAL A 55 5.04 -0.89 16.22
N PRO A 56 4.48 -1.86 16.96
CA PRO A 56 5.02 -2.27 18.24
C PRO A 56 6.40 -2.93 18.06
N LYS A 57 7.22 -2.83 19.09
CA LYS A 57 8.53 -3.48 19.10
C LYS A 57 8.36 -4.99 19.03
N GLY A 58 9.12 -5.65 18.14
CA GLY A 58 9.04 -7.10 17.95
C GLY A 58 7.80 -7.59 17.19
N ALA A 59 7.04 -6.68 16.55
CA ALA A 59 5.91 -7.08 15.72
C ALA A 59 6.38 -7.81 14.45
N GLU A 60 5.70 -8.90 14.11
CA GLU A 60 5.99 -9.73 12.94
C GLU A 60 4.80 -9.79 11.98
N ALA A 61 5.11 -9.76 10.71
CA ALA A 61 4.15 -10.00 9.64
C ALA A 61 4.11 -11.49 9.28
N LYS A 62 2.90 -12.02 9.04
CA LYS A 62 2.72 -13.41 8.62
C LYS A 62 1.69 -13.46 7.51
N LEU A 63 2.16 -13.64 6.27
CA LEU A 63 1.33 -13.66 5.07
C LEU A 63 0.92 -15.08 4.72
N LEU A 64 -0.36 -15.26 4.47
CA LEU A 64 -0.93 -16.45 3.88
C LEU A 64 -1.64 -16.09 2.59
N ILE A 65 -1.40 -16.86 1.53
CA ILE A 65 -2.16 -16.83 0.29
C ILE A 65 -3.32 -17.80 0.46
N LYS A 66 -4.54 -17.27 0.59
CA LYS A 66 -5.76 -18.10 0.83
C LYS A 66 -6.36 -18.61 -0.46
N ASN A 67 -6.33 -17.77 -1.49
CA ASN A 67 -6.89 -18.10 -2.80
C ASN A 67 -6.30 -17.21 -3.88
N LYS A 68 -6.23 -17.73 -5.09
CA LYS A 68 -5.94 -16.96 -6.30
C LYS A 68 -6.88 -17.41 -7.41
N ARG A 69 -7.35 -16.46 -8.21
CA ARG A 69 -8.25 -16.74 -9.33
C ARG A 69 -7.97 -15.82 -10.52
N GLN A 70 -8.23 -16.32 -11.70
CA GLN A 70 -8.23 -15.52 -12.91
C GLN A 70 -9.50 -14.66 -12.96
N VAL A 71 -9.34 -13.35 -13.16
CA VAL A 71 -10.45 -12.40 -13.31
C VAL A 71 -10.73 -12.15 -14.79
N ASP A 72 -9.66 -11.87 -15.52
CA ASP A 72 -9.66 -11.71 -16.98
C ASP A 72 -8.30 -12.19 -17.54
N THR A 73 -8.05 -11.98 -18.82
CA THR A 73 -6.85 -12.51 -19.51
C THR A 73 -5.52 -12.04 -18.91
N GLU A 74 -5.50 -10.87 -18.24
CA GLU A 74 -4.28 -10.25 -17.72
C GLU A 74 -4.38 -9.91 -16.23
N THR A 75 -5.47 -10.27 -15.56
CA THR A 75 -5.70 -9.86 -14.17
C THR A 75 -5.99 -11.06 -13.30
N TRP A 76 -5.20 -11.19 -12.24
CA TRP A 76 -5.49 -12.12 -11.15
C TRP A 76 -6.07 -11.36 -9.96
N SER A 77 -6.96 -12.04 -9.24
CA SER A 77 -7.38 -11.67 -7.89
C SER A 77 -6.77 -12.65 -6.90
N VAL A 78 -6.07 -12.12 -5.89
CA VAL A 78 -5.42 -12.91 -4.85
C VAL A 78 -5.95 -12.50 -3.49
N LEU A 79 -6.47 -13.46 -2.74
CA LEU A 79 -6.91 -13.27 -1.36
C LEU A 79 -5.75 -13.57 -0.41
N PHE A 80 -5.29 -12.55 0.26
CA PHE A 80 -4.27 -12.64 1.31
C PHE A 80 -4.88 -12.54 2.70
N GLU A 81 -4.24 -13.21 3.64
CA GLU A 81 -4.49 -13.06 5.08
C GLU A 81 -3.18 -12.75 5.80
N ASN A 82 -3.19 -11.74 6.66
CA ASN A 82 -2.09 -11.44 7.55
C ASN A 82 -2.45 -11.91 8.96
N THR A 83 -1.88 -13.02 9.39
CA THR A 83 -2.08 -13.57 10.74
C THR A 83 -1.11 -12.98 11.77
N GLY A 84 -0.15 -12.17 11.34
CA GLY A 84 0.80 -11.49 12.20
C GLY A 84 0.21 -10.25 12.87
N ASN A 85 1.02 -9.54 13.63
CA ASN A 85 0.66 -8.31 14.33
C ASN A 85 1.33 -7.04 13.74
N LYS A 86 2.08 -7.19 12.64
CA LYS A 86 2.65 -6.11 11.85
C LYS A 86 1.93 -6.01 10.51
N TYR A 87 1.68 -4.79 10.01
CA TYR A 87 1.16 -4.58 8.66
C TYR A 87 2.14 -5.05 7.59
N ILE A 88 1.63 -5.37 6.40
CA ILE A 88 2.42 -5.76 5.24
C ILE A 88 2.23 -4.75 4.11
N ARG A 89 3.33 -4.35 3.48
CA ARG A 89 3.30 -3.62 2.21
C ARG A 89 3.56 -4.59 1.07
N LEU A 90 2.49 -5.09 0.45
CA LEU A 90 2.56 -6.06 -0.65
C LEU A 90 3.37 -5.54 -1.85
N SER A 91 3.39 -4.21 -2.06
CA SER A 91 4.18 -3.58 -3.13
C SER A 91 5.69 -3.47 -2.84
N GLN A 92 6.14 -3.81 -1.63
CA GLN A 92 7.55 -3.88 -1.24
C GLN A 92 8.07 -5.32 -1.15
N ALA A 93 7.21 -6.29 -1.43
CA ALA A 93 7.57 -7.69 -1.51
C ALA A 93 8.17 -8.04 -2.89
N GLN A 94 8.68 -9.24 -2.99
CA GLN A 94 9.02 -9.90 -4.26
C GLN A 94 7.94 -10.94 -4.54
N TRP A 95 7.33 -10.88 -5.71
CA TRP A 95 6.32 -11.83 -6.15
C TRP A 95 6.90 -12.69 -7.25
N LEU A 96 7.07 -13.96 -6.98
CA LEU A 96 7.55 -14.96 -7.93
C LEU A 96 6.38 -15.79 -8.42
N ILE A 97 6.17 -15.78 -9.73
CA ILE A 97 5.13 -16.54 -10.41
C ILE A 97 5.80 -17.60 -11.28
N LYS A 98 5.42 -18.85 -11.10
CA LYS A 98 5.94 -19.98 -11.85
C LYS A 98 4.81 -20.71 -12.55
N GLY A 99 4.94 -20.91 -13.86
CA GLY A 99 3.96 -21.63 -14.66
C GLY A 99 4.40 -21.79 -16.11
N ASN A 100 3.93 -22.82 -16.79
CA ASN A 100 4.27 -23.10 -18.20
C ASN A 100 5.78 -23.14 -18.49
N ASP A 101 6.55 -23.75 -17.59
CA ASP A 101 8.03 -23.81 -17.65
C ASP A 101 8.71 -22.42 -17.72
N GLN A 102 8.03 -21.40 -17.22
CA GLN A 102 8.50 -20.01 -17.15
C GLN A 102 8.38 -19.47 -15.74
N GLU A 103 9.21 -18.48 -15.45
CA GLU A 103 9.16 -17.71 -14.21
C GLU A 103 9.02 -16.24 -14.50
N LEU A 104 8.31 -15.54 -13.61
CA LEU A 104 8.18 -14.09 -13.61
C LEU A 104 8.41 -13.58 -12.19
N LEU A 105 9.42 -12.74 -12.04
CA LEU A 105 9.68 -11.99 -10.81
C LEU A 105 9.14 -10.57 -10.97
N LEU A 106 8.23 -10.18 -10.09
CA LEU A 106 7.72 -8.82 -9.99
C LEU A 106 8.18 -8.19 -8.68
N GLU A 107 8.82 -7.04 -8.76
CA GLU A 107 9.30 -6.28 -7.61
C GLU A 107 9.35 -4.78 -7.90
N GLY A 108 9.55 -3.97 -6.85
CA GLY A 108 9.76 -2.53 -6.96
C GLY A 108 8.66 -1.78 -7.71
N ALA A 109 9.07 -0.96 -8.68
CA ALA A 109 8.16 -0.11 -9.45
C ALA A 109 7.20 -0.91 -10.34
N GLU A 110 7.63 -2.03 -10.90
CA GLU A 110 6.82 -2.89 -11.76
C GLU A 110 5.69 -3.53 -10.95
N LEU A 111 6.01 -4.14 -9.81
CA LEU A 111 5.02 -4.69 -8.89
C LEU A 111 4.06 -3.60 -8.42
N SER A 112 4.58 -2.43 -8.03
CA SER A 112 3.74 -1.33 -7.54
C SER A 112 2.76 -0.81 -8.59
N LYS A 113 3.09 -0.85 -9.88
CA LYS A 113 2.18 -0.47 -10.97
C LYS A 113 1.15 -1.56 -11.27
N ALA A 114 1.57 -2.83 -11.20
CA ALA A 114 0.70 -3.96 -11.50
C ALA A 114 -0.35 -4.21 -10.40
N LEU A 115 -0.06 -3.82 -9.15
CA LEU A 115 -0.81 -4.19 -7.96
C LEU A 115 -1.83 -3.12 -7.55
N THR A 116 -3.07 -3.51 -7.37
CA THR A 116 -4.13 -2.69 -6.75
C THR A 116 -4.37 -3.18 -5.33
N GLY A 117 -4.23 -2.29 -4.35
CA GLY A 117 -4.35 -2.66 -2.93
C GLY A 117 -3.01 -3.09 -2.33
N LYS A 118 -2.24 -2.12 -1.84
CA LYS A 118 -0.82 -2.30 -1.51
C LYS A 118 -0.53 -2.61 -0.04
N ILE A 119 -1.51 -2.43 0.84
CA ILE A 119 -1.35 -2.58 2.29
C ILE A 119 -2.33 -3.59 2.83
N LEU A 120 -1.82 -4.52 3.63
CA LEU A 120 -2.59 -5.50 4.38
C LEU A 120 -2.35 -5.27 5.87
N LEU A 121 -3.42 -4.95 6.60
CA LEU A 121 -3.37 -4.68 8.03
C LEU A 121 -3.15 -5.98 8.83
N PRO A 122 -2.67 -5.89 10.08
CA PRO A 122 -2.54 -7.06 10.93
C PRO A 122 -3.91 -7.69 11.23
N LYS A 123 -3.92 -9.01 11.40
CA LYS A 123 -5.13 -9.78 11.72
C LYS A 123 -6.29 -9.53 10.75
N SER A 124 -5.98 -9.33 9.48
CA SER A 124 -6.98 -9.03 8.45
C SER A 124 -6.73 -9.80 7.16
N SER A 125 -7.79 -9.93 6.36
CA SER A 125 -7.73 -10.47 5.01
C SER A 125 -8.06 -9.38 3.99
N ARG A 126 -7.46 -9.46 2.82
CA ARG A 126 -7.72 -8.55 1.71
C ARG A 126 -7.57 -9.25 0.38
N GLU A 127 -8.54 -9.03 -0.48
CA GLU A 127 -8.44 -9.36 -1.89
C GLU A 127 -7.74 -8.22 -2.64
N VAL A 128 -6.73 -8.57 -3.42
CA VAL A 128 -5.97 -7.62 -4.23
C VAL A 128 -5.96 -8.07 -5.68
N SER A 129 -5.98 -7.12 -6.59
CA SER A 129 -5.86 -7.39 -8.02
C SER A 129 -4.44 -7.09 -8.49
N ILE A 130 -3.92 -7.95 -9.35
CA ILE A 130 -2.60 -7.79 -9.95
C ILE A 130 -2.65 -8.09 -11.45
N LYS A 131 -1.97 -7.25 -12.24
CA LYS A 131 -1.80 -7.49 -13.67
C LYS A 131 -0.65 -8.45 -13.90
N ILE A 132 -0.94 -9.55 -14.57
CA ILE A 132 -0.01 -10.63 -14.89
C ILE A 132 -0.07 -10.86 -16.41
N PRO A 133 1.08 -11.07 -17.08
CA PRO A 133 1.08 -11.42 -18.50
C PRO A 133 0.23 -12.64 -18.80
N THR A 134 -0.45 -12.64 -19.95
CA THR A 134 -1.41 -13.69 -20.40
C THR A 134 -0.84 -15.10 -20.45
N ARG A 135 0.48 -15.24 -20.53
CA ARG A 135 1.16 -16.53 -20.51
C ARG A 135 1.07 -17.28 -19.18
N PHE A 136 0.70 -16.58 -18.09
CA PHE A 136 0.48 -17.18 -16.78
C PHE A 136 -1.01 -17.19 -16.45
N ASN A 137 -1.53 -18.37 -16.13
CA ASN A 137 -2.91 -18.53 -15.69
C ASN A 137 -2.92 -18.83 -14.18
N ALA A 138 -3.84 -18.19 -13.44
CA ALA A 138 -3.91 -18.32 -11.99
C ALA A 138 -4.15 -19.76 -11.51
N GLU A 139 -4.82 -20.60 -12.31
CA GLU A 139 -5.13 -21.97 -11.95
C GLU A 139 -3.92 -22.91 -12.12
N ASN A 140 -3.05 -22.60 -13.11
CA ASN A 140 -1.93 -23.45 -13.49
C ASN A 140 -0.56 -22.86 -13.17
N SER A 141 -0.52 -21.81 -12.36
CA SER A 141 0.72 -21.16 -11.94
C SER A 141 0.82 -21.11 -10.43
N ASP A 142 2.03 -21.22 -9.90
CA ASP A 142 2.31 -21.02 -8.49
C ASP A 142 2.66 -19.54 -8.21
N LEU A 143 2.32 -19.08 -7.02
CA LEU A 143 2.62 -17.74 -6.54
C LEU A 143 3.33 -17.82 -5.19
N GLU A 144 4.52 -17.25 -5.13
CA GLU A 144 5.29 -17.05 -3.90
C GLU A 144 5.45 -15.54 -3.65
N VAL A 145 5.28 -15.10 -2.41
CA VAL A 145 5.44 -13.71 -1.99
C VAL A 145 6.40 -13.66 -0.81
N ASN A 146 7.56 -13.00 -1.02
CA ASN A 146 8.64 -12.87 -0.04
C ASN A 146 8.83 -11.39 0.34
N PHE A 147 9.07 -11.10 1.64
CA PHE A 147 9.27 -9.74 2.16
C PHE A 147 10.16 -9.71 3.43
#